data_174b90c1d67de85165dc2682c5020737
#
_entry.id   174b90c1d67de85165dc2682c5020737
#
_cell.length_a   1.000
_cell.length_b   1.000
_cell.length_c   1.000
_cell.angle_alpha   90.00
_cell.angle_beta   90.00
_cell.angle_gamma   90.00
#
_symmetry.space_group_name_H-M   'P 1'
#
loop_
_entity.id
_entity.type
_entity.pdbx_description
1 polymer ?
#
loop_
_entity_poly.entity_id
_entity_poly.type
_entity_poly.pdbx_seq_one_letter_code
_entity_poly.pdbx_strand_id
1 'polypeptide(L)'
;MCVMFLSLTAVDLRKLRIPGVLQRLSLCYLLVAAMETVFATADDRGKEKPWAWCRDVIYLLPEWLLSLSMLAVYLALTFALPVPGCPTGYIGPGGLHEGKTHVRCTGGAAGYIDRLVLGDSHIYGNPTPKAIYQTEAPYDPEGILGTLSAAFLCFLGLQAGRVFMTYQDHRGRLVRLVFWALVTGAIGAALCNCSKNDGIIPLNKNLWSVSFSLVTACFGYFLLAFLYVIVDILQLWGGEPFIFAGMNPLILYLCHDIFYRFFPVNFHVDPVHWKLLLKALWDVIIWLSLAFVLYCKKIFIAL
;
A
#
# COMPACT_ATOMS: atom_id res chain seq x y z
N MET A 1 -1.24 -12.38 -3.43
CA MET A 1 -2.19 -13.48 -3.42
C MET A 1 -1.56 -14.61 -2.64
N CYS A 2 -1.78 -14.61 -1.34
CA CYS A 2 -1.13 -15.54 -0.41
C CYS A 2 -2.16 -16.08 0.57
N VAL A 3 -3.24 -16.63 0.03
CA VAL A 3 -3.96 -17.68 0.71
C VAL A 3 -3.49 -18.95 0.05
N MET A 4 -2.62 -19.63 0.76
CA MET A 4 -2.30 -20.99 0.46
C MET A 4 -3.58 -21.77 0.59
N PHE A 5 -4.11 -22.20 -0.56
CA PHE A 5 -5.21 -23.13 -0.59
C PHE A 5 -4.95 -24.21 0.45
N LEU A 6 -5.89 -24.38 1.35
CA LEU A 6 -6.28 -25.65 1.90
C LEU A 6 -6.73 -26.56 0.72
N SER A 7 -5.83 -26.86 -0.22
CA SER A 7 -5.92 -28.08 -0.95
C SER A 7 -5.66 -29.17 0.08
N LEU A 8 -6.46 -30.23 0.07
CA LEU A 8 -6.28 -31.43 0.88
C LEU A 8 -4.94 -32.15 0.62
N THR A 9 -4.02 -31.54 -0.10
CA THR A 9 -2.65 -31.97 -0.35
C THR A 9 -1.75 -31.33 0.72
N ALA A 10 -0.88 -32.11 1.30
CA ALA A 10 0.08 -31.68 2.30
C ALA A 10 0.85 -30.43 1.84
N VAL A 11 0.84 -29.40 2.67
CA VAL A 11 1.57 -28.16 2.42
C VAL A 11 3.05 -28.44 2.47
N ASP A 12 3.76 -28.25 1.38
CA ASP A 12 5.22 -28.31 1.35
C ASP A 12 5.79 -26.99 1.92
N LEU A 13 6.20 -27.04 3.18
CA LEU A 13 6.79 -25.89 3.88
C LEU A 13 8.08 -25.39 3.20
N ARG A 14 8.74 -26.22 2.39
CA ARG A 14 9.95 -25.83 1.64
C ARG A 14 9.67 -24.87 0.48
N LYS A 15 8.41 -24.77 0.08
CA LYS A 15 7.93 -23.89 -1.02
C LYS A 15 6.91 -22.87 -0.54
N LEU A 16 6.77 -22.69 0.77
CA LEU A 16 5.85 -21.75 1.34
C LEU A 16 6.32 -20.33 1.06
N ARG A 17 5.53 -19.54 0.32
CA ARG A 17 5.77 -18.12 0.14
C ARG A 17 5.61 -17.38 1.47
N ILE A 18 6.65 -16.67 1.92
CA ILE A 18 6.66 -15.91 3.18
C ILE A 18 6.07 -14.50 2.99
N PRO A 19 6.55 -13.67 2.01
CA PRO A 19 5.96 -12.36 1.80
C PRO A 19 4.55 -12.46 1.24
N GLY A 20 3.71 -11.49 1.58
CA GLY A 20 2.36 -11.40 1.06
C GLY A 20 1.72 -10.07 1.43
N VAL A 21 0.56 -9.77 0.84
CA VAL A 21 -0.14 -8.50 1.04
C VAL A 21 -0.51 -8.30 2.51
N LEU A 22 -1.10 -9.32 3.16
CA LEU A 22 -1.48 -9.24 4.57
C LEU A 22 -0.26 -9.13 5.49
N GLN A 23 0.81 -9.87 5.20
CA GLN A 23 2.07 -9.79 5.96
C GLN A 23 2.67 -8.38 5.87
N ARG A 24 2.70 -7.79 4.67
CA ARG A 24 3.15 -6.39 4.51
C ARG A 24 2.26 -5.42 5.27
N LEU A 25 0.92 -5.53 5.15
CA LEU A 25 -0.01 -4.66 5.89
C LEU A 25 0.20 -4.77 7.39
N SER A 26 0.34 -5.99 7.93
CA SER A 26 0.57 -6.21 9.36
C SER A 26 1.91 -5.67 9.83
N LEU A 27 2.98 -5.83 9.04
CA LEU A 27 4.30 -5.28 9.37
C LEU A 27 4.31 -3.74 9.33
N CYS A 28 3.69 -3.12 8.31
CA CYS A 28 3.58 -1.67 8.24
C CYS A 28 2.74 -1.12 9.40
N TYR A 29 1.63 -1.78 9.72
CA TYR A 29 0.81 -1.39 10.87
C TYR A 29 1.57 -1.54 12.19
N LEU A 30 2.26 -2.68 12.40
CA LEU A 30 3.06 -2.92 13.59
C LEU A 30 4.14 -1.83 13.77
N LEU A 31 4.87 -1.50 12.72
CA LEU A 31 5.91 -0.46 12.77
C LEU A 31 5.32 0.90 13.14
N VAL A 32 4.24 1.31 12.47
CA VAL A 32 3.61 2.62 12.71
C VAL A 32 2.92 2.67 14.06
N ALA A 33 2.22 1.61 14.47
CA ALA A 33 1.58 1.53 15.78
C ALA A 33 2.60 1.50 16.93
N ALA A 34 3.73 0.81 16.74
CA ALA A 34 4.82 0.82 17.72
C ALA A 34 5.43 2.22 17.87
N MET A 35 5.68 2.93 16.75
CA MET A 35 6.15 4.32 16.79
C MET A 35 5.15 5.20 17.54
N GLU A 36 3.87 5.14 17.19
CA GLU A 36 2.82 5.90 17.86
C GLU A 36 2.75 5.58 19.36
N THR A 37 2.84 4.31 19.75
CA THR A 37 2.78 3.89 21.14
C THR A 37 3.96 4.41 21.97
N VAL A 38 5.15 4.47 21.36
CA VAL A 38 6.39 4.91 22.05
C VAL A 38 6.47 6.43 22.14
N PHE A 39 6.07 7.14 21.08
CA PHE A 39 6.31 8.59 20.96
C PHE A 39 5.05 9.44 21.12
N ALA A 40 3.84 8.85 21.06
CA ALA A 40 2.63 9.63 21.17
C ALA A 40 2.54 10.36 22.50
N THR A 41 2.50 11.67 22.42
CA THR A 41 2.30 12.53 23.58
C THR A 41 0.85 13.02 23.60
N ALA A 42 0.09 12.61 24.58
CA ALA A 42 -1.27 13.10 24.83
C ALA A 42 -1.18 14.51 25.45
N ASP A 43 -0.72 15.51 24.69
CA ASP A 43 -0.53 16.84 25.21
C ASP A 43 -1.32 17.91 24.46
N ASP A 44 -2.32 18.46 25.14
CA ASP A 44 -3.14 19.58 24.69
C ASP A 44 -2.47 20.97 24.97
N ARG A 45 -1.23 20.96 25.55
CA ARG A 45 -0.49 22.16 26.00
C ARG A 45 0.00 23.10 24.90
N GLY A 46 -0.15 22.70 23.63
CA GLY A 46 0.35 23.50 22.51
C GLY A 46 -0.66 24.45 21.87
N LYS A 47 -1.92 24.51 22.34
CA LYS A 47 -2.98 25.29 21.68
C LYS A 47 -2.71 26.81 21.69
N GLU A 48 -2.04 27.32 22.70
CA GLU A 48 -1.76 28.75 22.87
C GLU A 48 -0.38 29.19 22.37
N LYS A 49 0.43 28.24 21.82
CA LYS A 49 1.78 28.56 21.39
C LYS A 49 1.82 29.10 19.96
N PRO A 50 2.81 29.91 19.58
CA PRO A 50 2.93 30.49 18.23
C PRO A 50 3.03 29.45 17.11
N TRP A 51 3.44 28.21 17.43
CA TRP A 51 3.50 27.09 16.48
C TRP A 51 2.24 26.20 16.51
N ALA A 52 1.15 26.62 17.16
CA ALA A 52 -0.09 25.84 17.22
C ALA A 52 -0.67 25.45 15.84
N TRP A 53 -0.31 26.21 14.80
CA TRP A 53 -0.73 25.94 13.42
C TRP A 53 -0.08 24.70 12.78
N CYS A 54 1.08 24.24 13.28
CA CYS A 54 1.79 23.05 12.79
C CYS A 54 2.00 21.98 13.88
N ARG A 55 1.21 22.03 14.94
CA ARG A 55 1.34 21.10 16.07
C ARG A 55 1.12 19.63 15.68
N ASP A 56 0.32 19.33 14.64
CA ASP A 56 0.16 18.01 14.07
C ASP A 56 1.46 17.41 13.52
N VAL A 57 2.38 18.25 13.03
CA VAL A 57 3.71 17.83 12.60
C VAL A 57 4.69 17.78 13.76
N ILE A 58 4.68 18.80 14.62
CA ILE A 58 5.64 18.92 15.72
C ILE A 58 5.47 17.79 16.74
N TYR A 59 4.24 17.39 17.03
CA TYR A 59 3.98 16.27 17.93
C TYR A 59 4.34 14.91 17.33
N LEU A 60 4.40 14.79 16.01
CA LEU A 60 4.87 13.59 15.30
C LEU A 60 6.34 13.71 14.84
N LEU A 61 7.12 14.66 15.35
CA LEU A 61 8.50 14.87 14.89
C LEU A 61 9.38 13.62 15.04
N PRO A 62 9.38 12.89 16.17
CA PRO A 62 10.14 11.65 16.29
C PRO A 62 9.73 10.59 15.27
N GLU A 63 8.43 10.44 15.04
CA GLU A 63 7.89 9.49 14.07
C GLU A 63 8.24 9.92 12.63
N TRP A 64 8.22 11.21 12.33
CA TRP A 64 8.71 11.76 11.06
C TRP A 64 10.17 11.40 10.83
N LEU A 65 11.04 11.64 11.84
CA LEU A 65 12.46 11.34 11.74
C LEU A 65 12.70 9.84 11.52
N LEU A 66 11.99 8.98 12.25
CA LEU A 66 12.12 7.53 12.11
C LEU A 66 11.59 7.04 10.76
N SER A 67 10.43 7.54 10.31
CA SER A 67 9.86 7.18 9.01
C SER A 67 10.72 7.64 7.84
N LEU A 68 11.29 8.84 7.92
CA LEU A 68 12.24 9.36 6.92
C LEU A 68 13.57 8.59 6.96
N SER A 69 14.03 8.14 8.12
CA SER A 69 15.23 7.30 8.21
C SER A 69 15.01 5.92 7.54
N MET A 70 13.86 5.30 7.74
CA MET A 70 13.49 4.06 7.03
C MET A 70 13.45 4.28 5.51
N LEU A 71 12.90 5.41 5.07
CA LEU A 71 12.87 5.78 3.65
C LEU A 71 14.28 6.03 3.10
N ALA A 72 15.16 6.67 3.87
CA ALA A 72 16.56 6.87 3.51
C ALA A 72 17.32 5.54 3.37
N VAL A 73 17.09 4.59 4.28
CA VAL A 73 17.65 3.22 4.18
C VAL A 73 17.13 2.51 2.91
N TYR A 74 15.83 2.61 2.63
CA TYR A 74 15.25 2.10 1.39
C TYR A 74 15.95 2.66 0.15
N LEU A 75 16.13 3.97 0.07
CA LEU A 75 16.80 4.64 -1.06
C LEU A 75 18.28 4.27 -1.15
N ALA A 76 18.99 4.28 -0.04
CA ALA A 76 20.41 3.92 0.01
C ALA A 76 20.62 2.48 -0.50
N LEU A 77 19.85 1.53 -0.02
CA LEU A 77 19.95 0.13 -0.47
C LEU A 77 19.52 -0.02 -1.93
N THR A 78 18.47 0.67 -2.37
CA THR A 78 18.01 0.58 -3.76
C THR A 78 19.06 1.09 -4.74
N PHE A 79 19.72 2.22 -4.43
CA PHE A 79 20.61 2.89 -5.38
C PHE A 79 22.11 2.66 -5.16
N ALA A 80 22.53 2.29 -3.96
CA ALA A 80 23.96 2.12 -3.65
C ALA A 80 24.39 0.66 -3.42
N LEU A 81 23.45 -0.29 -3.21
CA LEU A 81 23.81 -1.68 -3.00
C LEU A 81 24.29 -2.33 -4.30
N PRO A 82 25.56 -2.82 -4.37
CA PRO A 82 26.02 -3.53 -5.55
C PRO A 82 25.38 -4.92 -5.60
N VAL A 83 24.72 -5.23 -6.71
CA VAL A 83 24.10 -6.54 -6.96
C VAL A 83 24.96 -7.29 -7.96
N PRO A 84 25.42 -8.54 -7.65
CA PRO A 84 26.26 -9.30 -8.55
C PRO A 84 25.61 -9.50 -9.94
N GLY A 85 26.34 -9.11 -10.99
CA GLY A 85 25.88 -9.24 -12.37
C GLY A 85 24.80 -8.23 -12.81
N CYS A 86 24.52 -7.21 -11.98
CA CYS A 86 23.56 -6.17 -12.28
C CYS A 86 24.15 -4.77 -12.10
N PRO A 87 23.73 -3.77 -12.86
CA PRO A 87 24.14 -2.41 -12.61
C PRO A 87 23.68 -1.93 -11.23
N THR A 88 24.51 -1.15 -10.55
CA THR A 88 24.15 -0.53 -9.27
C THR A 88 23.00 0.45 -9.49
N GLY A 89 21.99 0.40 -8.63
CA GLY A 89 20.79 1.24 -8.77
C GLY A 89 19.80 0.78 -9.85
N TYR A 90 19.93 -0.43 -10.37
CA TYR A 90 18.98 -0.97 -11.33
C TYR A 90 17.60 -1.20 -10.67
N ILE A 91 16.58 -0.62 -11.26
CA ILE A 91 15.17 -0.71 -10.79
C ILE A 91 14.23 -1.29 -11.86
N GLY A 92 14.79 -1.83 -12.92
CA GLY A 92 14.05 -2.37 -14.06
C GLY A 92 13.47 -3.78 -13.80
N PRO A 93 12.65 -4.27 -14.74
CA PRO A 93 12.00 -5.57 -14.64
C PRO A 93 12.94 -6.74 -14.93
N GLY A 94 14.11 -6.53 -15.55
CA GLY A 94 14.95 -7.61 -16.05
C GLY A 94 14.37 -8.31 -17.29
N GLY A 95 14.77 -9.56 -17.53
CA GLY A 95 14.27 -10.36 -18.65
C GLY A 95 14.59 -9.76 -20.02
N LEU A 96 13.57 -9.65 -20.90
CA LEU A 96 13.71 -9.08 -22.26
C LEU A 96 13.85 -7.55 -22.29
N HIS A 97 13.73 -6.88 -21.15
CA HIS A 97 13.89 -5.43 -21.08
C HIS A 97 15.30 -5.01 -21.54
N GLU A 98 15.40 -3.86 -22.18
CA GLU A 98 16.68 -3.30 -22.69
C GLU A 98 17.50 -4.29 -23.54
N GLY A 99 16.83 -5.05 -24.40
CA GLY A 99 17.52 -5.95 -25.34
C GLY A 99 18.21 -7.14 -24.67
N LYS A 100 17.72 -7.62 -23.53
CA LYS A 100 18.26 -8.73 -22.73
C LYS A 100 19.59 -8.44 -22.05
N THR A 101 19.95 -7.19 -21.82
CA THR A 101 21.23 -6.84 -21.17
C THR A 101 21.25 -7.27 -19.70
N HIS A 102 20.09 -7.27 -19.02
CA HIS A 102 19.99 -7.50 -17.56
C HIS A 102 18.98 -8.59 -17.20
N VAL A 103 19.07 -9.76 -17.85
CA VAL A 103 18.04 -10.85 -17.75
C VAL A 103 17.73 -11.26 -16.31
N ARG A 104 18.75 -11.38 -15.45
CA ARG A 104 18.60 -11.87 -14.07
C ARG A 104 18.42 -10.76 -13.04
N CYS A 105 18.32 -9.51 -13.46
CA CYS A 105 18.26 -8.36 -12.55
C CYS A 105 16.85 -7.97 -12.12
N THR A 106 15.89 -8.88 -12.17
CA THR A 106 14.50 -8.62 -11.79
C THR A 106 14.40 -8.05 -10.38
N GLY A 107 13.84 -6.83 -10.27
CA GLY A 107 13.68 -6.13 -9.00
C GLY A 107 14.96 -5.52 -8.42
N GLY A 108 16.10 -5.59 -9.11
CA GLY A 108 17.37 -4.99 -8.68
C GLY A 108 17.77 -5.38 -7.26
N ALA A 109 18.14 -4.38 -6.45
CA ALA A 109 18.54 -4.57 -5.05
C ALA A 109 17.42 -5.19 -4.19
N ALA A 110 16.14 -4.81 -4.40
CA ALA A 110 15.02 -5.38 -3.66
C ALA A 110 14.90 -6.89 -3.91
N GLY A 111 14.88 -7.30 -5.18
CA GLY A 111 14.82 -8.72 -5.53
C GLY A 111 16.05 -9.50 -5.04
N TYR A 112 17.24 -8.89 -5.04
CA TYR A 112 18.45 -9.50 -4.50
C TYR A 112 18.37 -9.76 -3.00
N ILE A 113 17.92 -8.76 -2.21
CA ILE A 113 17.75 -8.90 -0.76
C ILE A 113 16.73 -10.00 -0.43
N ASP A 114 15.59 -10.02 -1.13
CA ASP A 114 14.55 -11.03 -0.90
C ASP A 114 15.08 -12.45 -1.15
N ARG A 115 15.81 -12.66 -2.26
CA ARG A 115 16.43 -13.95 -2.57
C ARG A 115 17.52 -14.35 -1.57
N LEU A 116 18.30 -13.36 -1.11
CA LEU A 116 19.39 -13.62 -0.14
C LEU A 116 18.84 -14.01 1.24
N VAL A 117 17.78 -13.36 1.70
CA VAL A 117 17.24 -13.54 3.06
C VAL A 117 16.25 -14.69 3.13
N LEU A 118 15.35 -14.78 2.15
CA LEU A 118 14.23 -15.73 2.16
C LEU A 118 14.50 -16.97 1.30
N GLY A 119 15.41 -16.87 0.32
CA GLY A 119 15.64 -17.92 -0.67
C GLY A 119 14.59 -17.93 -1.78
N ASP A 120 14.98 -18.45 -2.94
CA ASP A 120 14.14 -18.48 -4.15
C ASP A 120 12.83 -19.27 -3.98
N SER A 121 12.81 -20.25 -3.08
CA SER A 121 11.65 -21.11 -2.84
C SER A 121 10.55 -20.45 -2.00
N HIS A 122 10.88 -19.40 -1.26
CA HIS A 122 9.97 -18.73 -0.33
C HIS A 122 9.43 -17.38 -0.83
N ILE A 123 9.75 -17.01 -2.07
CA ILE A 123 9.28 -15.78 -2.73
C ILE A 123 8.40 -16.12 -3.95
N TYR A 124 7.73 -15.10 -4.50
CA TYR A 124 6.76 -15.29 -5.58
C TYR A 124 7.42 -15.69 -6.91
N GLY A 125 7.15 -16.90 -7.39
CA GLY A 125 7.77 -17.46 -8.60
C GLY A 125 7.20 -16.98 -9.94
N ASN A 126 6.03 -16.29 -9.93
CA ASN A 126 5.38 -15.77 -11.14
C ASN A 126 5.15 -14.25 -11.04
N PRO A 127 6.22 -13.44 -10.96
CA PRO A 127 6.09 -12.00 -10.81
C PRO A 127 5.39 -11.38 -12.03
N THR A 128 4.67 -10.27 -11.80
CA THR A 128 3.94 -9.55 -12.86
C THR A 128 4.79 -9.27 -14.13
N PRO A 129 6.08 -8.89 -14.01
CA PRO A 129 6.95 -8.69 -15.17
C PRO A 129 7.18 -9.95 -16.02
N LYS A 130 7.00 -11.15 -15.46
CA LYS A 130 7.25 -12.40 -16.18
C LYS A 130 6.40 -12.56 -17.43
N ALA A 131 5.14 -12.13 -17.38
CA ALA A 131 4.22 -12.23 -18.52
C ALA A 131 4.64 -11.35 -19.71
N ILE A 132 5.30 -10.21 -19.43
CA ILE A 132 5.68 -9.22 -20.46
C ILE A 132 7.14 -9.37 -20.85
N TYR A 133 8.03 -9.48 -19.86
CA TYR A 133 9.48 -9.45 -20.05
C TYR A 133 10.15 -10.83 -19.94
N GLN A 134 9.37 -11.91 -19.77
CA GLN A 134 9.87 -13.29 -19.67
C GLN A 134 11.00 -13.42 -18.62
N THR A 135 10.79 -12.80 -17.45
CA THR A 135 11.79 -12.80 -16.38
C THR A 135 12.01 -14.21 -15.83
N GLU A 136 13.27 -14.60 -15.62
CA GLU A 136 13.64 -15.92 -15.09
C GLU A 136 13.69 -15.95 -13.56
N ALA A 137 14.21 -14.86 -12.97
CA ALA A 137 14.40 -14.77 -11.52
C ALA A 137 13.04 -14.55 -10.79
N PRO A 138 12.78 -15.29 -9.70
CA PRO A 138 11.62 -15.06 -8.85
C PRO A 138 11.77 -13.68 -8.19
N TYR A 139 10.63 -13.01 -8.04
CA TYR A 139 10.57 -11.67 -7.44
C TYR A 139 9.27 -11.49 -6.69
N ASP A 140 9.34 -11.00 -5.46
CA ASP A 140 8.17 -10.73 -4.64
C ASP A 140 7.86 -9.23 -4.58
N PRO A 141 6.70 -8.78 -5.11
CA PRO A 141 6.29 -7.38 -4.98
C PRO A 141 6.10 -6.95 -3.52
N GLU A 142 5.82 -7.88 -2.63
CA GLU A 142 5.63 -7.69 -1.19
C GLU A 142 6.91 -7.94 -0.38
N GLY A 143 8.08 -7.81 -0.99
CA GLY A 143 9.38 -8.06 -0.39
C GLY A 143 9.79 -7.13 0.76
N ILE A 144 10.92 -7.45 1.38
CA ILE A 144 11.43 -6.81 2.60
C ILE A 144 11.70 -5.31 2.38
N LEU A 145 12.46 -5.00 1.32
CA LEU A 145 12.89 -3.62 1.08
C LEU A 145 11.70 -2.70 0.79
N GLY A 146 10.75 -3.14 -0.04
CA GLY A 146 9.52 -2.40 -0.34
C GLY A 146 8.63 -2.14 0.89
N THR A 147 8.76 -2.95 1.94
CA THR A 147 8.01 -2.76 3.20
C THR A 147 8.43 -1.49 3.94
N LEU A 148 9.68 -1.05 3.85
CA LEU A 148 10.13 0.21 4.45
C LEU A 148 9.44 1.42 3.82
N SER A 149 9.34 1.46 2.49
CA SER A 149 8.61 2.52 1.80
C SER A 149 7.10 2.43 1.99
N ALA A 150 6.55 1.21 2.13
CA ALA A 150 5.15 1.00 2.46
C ALA A 150 4.81 1.46 3.89
N ALA A 151 5.72 1.27 4.85
CA ALA A 151 5.57 1.79 6.22
C ALA A 151 5.55 3.32 6.24
N PHE A 152 6.36 3.99 5.41
CA PHE A 152 6.29 5.44 5.23
C PHE A 152 4.92 5.89 4.69
N LEU A 153 4.35 5.18 3.71
CA LEU A 153 2.98 5.48 3.23
C LEU A 153 1.92 5.27 4.33
N CYS A 154 2.07 4.22 5.13
CA CYS A 154 1.19 3.99 6.29
C CYS A 154 1.30 5.13 7.32
N PHE A 155 2.51 5.62 7.58
CA PHE A 155 2.75 6.78 8.45
C PHE A 155 2.10 8.07 7.91
N LEU A 156 2.09 8.30 6.60
CA LEU A 156 1.35 9.42 6.02
C LEU A 156 -0.17 9.31 6.29
N GLY A 157 -0.70 8.09 6.36
CA GLY A 157 -2.08 7.83 6.82
C GLY A 157 -2.27 8.19 8.30
N LEU A 158 -1.31 7.87 9.18
CA LEU A 158 -1.31 8.29 10.58
C LEU A 158 -1.32 9.83 10.70
N GLN A 159 -0.50 10.52 9.89
CA GLN A 159 -0.49 11.99 9.82
C GLN A 159 -1.87 12.55 9.46
N ALA A 160 -2.60 11.93 8.50
CA ALA A 160 -3.97 12.31 8.18
C ALA A 160 -4.90 12.14 9.39
N GLY A 161 -4.80 11.02 10.10
CA GLY A 161 -5.56 10.77 11.33
C GLY A 161 -5.30 11.82 12.41
N ARG A 162 -4.03 12.20 12.60
CA ARG A 162 -3.64 13.26 13.54
C ARG A 162 -4.25 14.62 13.20
N VAL A 163 -4.39 14.96 11.92
CA VAL A 163 -5.09 16.19 11.51
C VAL A 163 -6.52 16.20 12.06
N PHE A 164 -7.25 15.08 11.94
CA PHE A 164 -8.63 14.99 12.46
C PHE A 164 -8.70 15.07 13.99
N MET A 165 -7.76 14.49 14.69
CA MET A 165 -7.72 14.50 16.16
C MET A 165 -7.28 15.85 16.72
N THR A 166 -6.34 16.53 16.04
CA THR A 166 -5.73 17.76 16.52
C THR A 166 -6.59 19.00 16.28
N TYR A 167 -7.27 19.07 15.14
CA TYR A 167 -8.06 20.23 14.73
C TYR A 167 -9.56 19.91 14.77
N GLN A 168 -10.35 20.80 15.39
CA GLN A 168 -11.80 20.62 15.51
C GLN A 168 -12.57 21.34 14.39
N ASP A 169 -11.98 22.38 13.82
CA ASP A 169 -12.61 23.20 12.78
C ASP A 169 -12.48 22.53 11.39
N HIS A 170 -13.58 22.56 10.63
CA HIS A 170 -13.64 21.99 9.29
C HIS A 170 -12.61 22.60 8.33
N ARG A 171 -12.46 23.95 8.40
CA ARG A 171 -11.50 24.67 7.55
C ARG A 171 -10.06 24.24 7.82
N GLY A 172 -9.69 24.12 9.10
CA GLY A 172 -8.34 23.71 9.50
C GLY A 172 -8.01 22.30 9.02
N ARG A 173 -8.96 21.35 9.12
CA ARG A 173 -8.81 19.99 8.60
C ARG A 173 -8.61 19.99 7.08
N LEU A 174 -9.51 20.66 6.35
CA LEU A 174 -9.45 20.70 4.88
C LEU A 174 -8.17 21.33 4.35
N VAL A 175 -7.78 22.50 4.90
CA VAL A 175 -6.54 23.17 4.45
C VAL A 175 -5.33 22.26 4.61
N ARG A 176 -5.25 21.50 5.70
CA ARG A 176 -4.12 20.58 5.94
C ARG A 176 -4.15 19.35 5.04
N LEU A 177 -5.32 18.73 4.85
CA LEU A 177 -5.44 17.60 3.93
C LEU A 177 -5.04 18.00 2.51
N VAL A 178 -5.53 19.17 2.04
CA VAL A 178 -5.15 19.70 0.72
C VAL A 178 -3.67 20.08 0.66
N PHE A 179 -3.13 20.69 1.72
CA PHE A 179 -1.70 21.01 1.80
C PHE A 179 -0.84 19.75 1.66
N TRP A 180 -1.13 18.69 2.44
CA TRP A 180 -0.40 17.42 2.36
C TRP A 180 -0.57 16.74 1.00
N ALA A 181 -1.77 16.81 0.40
CA ALA A 181 -2.00 16.32 -0.95
C ALA A 181 -1.09 17.04 -1.97
N LEU A 182 -1.04 18.36 -1.91
CA LEU A 182 -0.22 19.17 -2.84
C LEU A 182 1.28 18.92 -2.62
N VAL A 183 1.75 18.85 -1.38
CA VAL A 183 3.17 18.60 -1.07
C VAL A 183 3.59 17.22 -1.55
N THR A 184 2.84 16.17 -1.18
CA THR A 184 3.16 14.80 -1.60
C THR A 184 3.03 14.64 -3.12
N GLY A 185 2.01 15.25 -3.72
CA GLY A 185 1.82 15.26 -5.18
C GLY A 185 2.94 15.96 -5.93
N ALA A 186 3.35 17.15 -5.48
CA ALA A 186 4.43 17.91 -6.11
C ALA A 186 5.77 17.16 -6.05
N ILE A 187 6.13 16.61 -4.88
CA ILE A 187 7.37 15.83 -4.73
C ILE A 187 7.28 14.55 -5.56
N GLY A 188 6.16 13.82 -5.50
CA GLY A 188 5.96 12.61 -6.29
C GLY A 188 6.06 12.86 -7.79
N ALA A 189 5.41 13.91 -8.30
CA ALA A 189 5.46 14.34 -9.70
C ALA A 189 6.86 14.73 -10.14
N ALA A 190 7.60 15.46 -9.30
CA ALA A 190 8.99 15.83 -9.58
C ALA A 190 9.90 14.60 -9.68
N LEU A 191 9.75 13.59 -8.79
CA LEU A 191 10.55 12.38 -8.81
C LEU A 191 10.30 11.52 -10.06
N CYS A 192 9.05 11.44 -10.54
CA CYS A 192 8.69 10.66 -11.72
C CYS A 192 8.59 11.51 -13.01
N ASN A 193 9.01 12.78 -12.98
CA ASN A 193 8.93 13.71 -14.09
C ASN A 193 7.52 13.77 -14.75
N CYS A 194 6.48 13.74 -13.93
CA CYS A 194 5.06 13.68 -14.35
C CYS A 194 4.75 12.52 -15.33
N SER A 195 5.59 11.49 -15.36
CA SER A 195 5.45 10.32 -16.23
C SER A 195 5.45 9.03 -15.43
N LYS A 196 4.86 7.96 -15.98
CA LYS A 196 4.85 6.66 -15.32
C LYS A 196 6.23 5.99 -15.32
N ASN A 197 6.96 6.12 -16.42
CA ASN A 197 8.16 5.33 -16.67
C ASN A 197 9.45 6.15 -16.64
N ASP A 198 9.35 7.48 -16.65
CA ASP A 198 10.49 8.39 -16.68
C ASP A 198 10.78 8.97 -15.29
N GLY A 199 11.82 9.82 -15.24
CA GLY A 199 12.25 10.48 -14.01
C GLY A 199 13.30 9.69 -13.23
N ILE A 200 13.79 10.29 -12.14
CA ILE A 200 14.83 9.71 -11.28
C ILE A 200 14.30 8.46 -10.56
N ILE A 201 13.05 8.51 -10.14
CA ILE A 201 12.35 7.40 -9.49
C ILE A 201 10.99 7.22 -10.17
N PRO A 202 10.85 6.30 -11.14
CA PRO A 202 9.59 6.06 -11.84
C PRO A 202 8.51 5.49 -10.91
N LEU A 203 7.25 5.59 -11.32
CA LEU A 203 6.12 5.02 -10.59
C LEU A 203 6.13 3.50 -10.70
N ASN A 204 6.60 2.81 -9.66
CA ASN A 204 6.67 1.36 -9.65
C ASN A 204 6.02 0.78 -8.40
N LYS A 205 4.81 0.21 -8.58
CA LYS A 205 4.06 -0.49 -7.51
C LYS A 205 4.82 -1.72 -7.00
N ASN A 206 5.47 -2.47 -7.89
CA ASN A 206 6.13 -3.72 -7.50
C ASN A 206 7.35 -3.49 -6.60
N LEU A 207 8.09 -2.39 -6.83
CA LEU A 207 9.18 -1.96 -5.95
C LEU A 207 8.70 -1.11 -4.76
N TRP A 208 7.44 -0.69 -4.78
CA TRP A 208 6.89 0.29 -3.85
C TRP A 208 7.71 1.58 -3.81
N SER A 209 8.00 2.14 -5.00
CA SER A 209 8.88 3.29 -5.14
C SER A 209 8.38 4.51 -4.36
N VAL A 210 9.30 5.40 -3.98
CA VAL A 210 8.97 6.62 -3.22
C VAL A 210 8.00 7.50 -4.00
N SER A 211 8.20 7.64 -5.31
CA SER A 211 7.26 8.34 -6.20
C SER A 211 5.86 7.73 -6.17
N PHE A 212 5.77 6.39 -6.20
CA PHE A 212 4.49 5.67 -6.08
C PHE A 212 3.83 5.96 -4.72
N SER A 213 4.57 5.88 -3.61
CA SER A 213 4.06 6.16 -2.28
C SER A 213 3.52 7.59 -2.16
N LEU A 214 4.27 8.57 -2.66
CA LEU A 214 3.89 9.99 -2.58
C LEU A 214 2.70 10.34 -3.48
N VAL A 215 2.67 9.83 -4.72
CA VAL A 215 1.52 10.04 -5.61
C VAL A 215 0.26 9.35 -5.05
N THR A 216 0.39 8.14 -4.51
CA THR A 216 -0.73 7.44 -3.88
C THR A 216 -1.22 8.20 -2.64
N ALA A 217 -0.32 8.74 -1.81
CA ALA A 217 -0.69 9.58 -0.67
C ALA A 217 -1.42 10.85 -1.11
N CYS A 218 -0.96 11.51 -2.18
CA CYS A 218 -1.64 12.68 -2.77
C CYS A 218 -3.09 12.36 -3.10
N PHE A 219 -3.33 11.29 -3.86
CA PHE A 219 -4.70 10.85 -4.18
C PHE A 219 -5.49 10.47 -2.93
N GLY A 220 -4.88 9.81 -1.96
CA GLY A 220 -5.49 9.46 -0.68
C GLY A 220 -5.96 10.70 0.10
N TYR A 221 -5.11 11.70 0.22
CA TYR A 221 -5.46 12.96 0.90
C TYR A 221 -6.58 13.73 0.17
N PHE A 222 -6.53 13.82 -1.17
CA PHE A 222 -7.59 14.45 -1.94
C PHE A 222 -8.92 13.71 -1.81
N LEU A 223 -8.91 12.38 -1.92
CA LEU A 223 -10.11 11.57 -1.76
C LEU A 223 -10.69 11.73 -0.34
N LEU A 224 -9.83 11.71 0.69
CA LEU A 224 -10.24 11.91 2.06
C LEU A 224 -10.86 13.30 2.26
N ALA A 225 -10.23 14.35 1.73
CA ALA A 225 -10.77 15.72 1.79
C ALA A 225 -12.12 15.82 1.07
N PHE A 226 -12.25 15.22 -0.12
CA PHE A 226 -13.47 15.20 -0.90
C PHE A 226 -14.63 14.50 -0.15
N LEU A 227 -14.36 13.30 0.37
CA LEU A 227 -15.36 12.56 1.14
C LEU A 227 -15.74 13.30 2.42
N TYR A 228 -14.77 13.90 3.11
CA TYR A 228 -15.02 14.69 4.30
C TYR A 228 -15.96 15.89 4.02
N VAL A 229 -15.80 16.54 2.87
CA VAL A 229 -16.72 17.62 2.46
C VAL A 229 -18.14 17.09 2.25
N ILE A 230 -18.28 15.99 1.51
CA ILE A 230 -19.61 15.46 1.14
C ILE A 230 -20.35 14.86 2.34
N VAL A 231 -19.61 14.07 3.16
CA VAL A 231 -20.22 13.29 4.25
C VAL A 231 -20.35 14.14 5.51
N ASP A 232 -19.26 14.80 5.95
CA ASP A 232 -19.24 15.44 7.28
C ASP A 232 -19.65 16.92 7.25
N ILE A 233 -19.33 17.65 6.17
CA ILE A 233 -19.64 19.09 6.10
C ILE A 233 -20.99 19.33 5.46
N LEU A 234 -21.19 18.82 4.25
CA LEU A 234 -22.43 19.05 3.47
C LEU A 234 -23.53 18.07 3.85
N GLN A 235 -23.19 16.94 4.47
CA GLN A 235 -24.11 15.87 4.86
C GLN A 235 -25.03 15.40 3.73
N LEU A 236 -24.51 15.41 2.49
CA LEU A 236 -25.25 15.02 1.29
C LEU A 236 -25.39 13.51 1.16
N TRP A 237 -24.51 12.76 1.80
CA TRP A 237 -24.43 11.31 1.69
C TRP A 237 -23.94 10.68 3.00
N GLY A 238 -24.59 9.60 3.45
CA GLY A 238 -24.22 8.89 4.68
C GLY A 238 -23.09 7.88 4.54
N GLY A 239 -22.58 7.68 3.31
CA GLY A 239 -21.51 6.72 3.03
C GLY A 239 -22.00 5.34 2.57
N GLU A 240 -23.31 5.09 2.54
CA GLU A 240 -23.86 3.82 2.05
C GLU A 240 -23.63 3.66 0.53
N PRO A 241 -23.34 2.45 0.03
CA PRO A 241 -23.18 1.18 0.76
C PRO A 241 -21.76 0.94 1.29
N PHE A 242 -20.80 1.84 1.04
CA PHE A 242 -19.38 1.61 1.32
C PHE A 242 -19.05 1.60 2.83
N ILE A 243 -19.83 2.28 3.65
CA ILE A 243 -19.67 2.28 5.11
C ILE A 243 -19.76 0.86 5.68
N PHE A 244 -20.64 0.01 5.13
CA PHE A 244 -20.81 -1.37 5.58
C PHE A 244 -19.54 -2.20 5.36
N ALA A 245 -18.91 -2.02 4.19
CA ALA A 245 -17.64 -2.67 3.87
C ALA A 245 -16.49 -2.09 4.71
N GLY A 246 -16.48 -0.77 4.93
CA GLY A 246 -15.48 -0.09 5.74
C GLY A 246 -15.46 -0.51 7.21
N MET A 247 -16.57 -0.99 7.75
CA MET A 247 -16.65 -1.48 9.13
C MET A 247 -16.13 -2.92 9.31
N ASN A 248 -15.97 -3.68 8.23
CA ASN A 248 -15.48 -5.07 8.26
C ASN A 248 -14.45 -5.36 7.14
N PRO A 249 -13.44 -4.52 6.93
CA PRO A 249 -12.54 -4.65 5.78
C PRO A 249 -11.73 -5.95 5.81
N LEU A 250 -11.32 -6.39 7.01
CA LEU A 250 -10.52 -7.60 7.17
C LEU A 250 -11.30 -8.86 6.78
N ILE A 251 -12.54 -8.99 7.26
CA ILE A 251 -13.40 -10.14 6.92
C ILE A 251 -13.64 -10.20 5.44
N LEU A 252 -14.02 -9.07 4.82
CA LEU A 252 -14.29 -9.01 3.39
C LEU A 252 -13.06 -9.37 2.57
N TYR A 253 -11.89 -8.87 2.96
CA TYR A 253 -10.64 -9.23 2.30
C TYR A 253 -10.34 -10.73 2.39
N LEU A 254 -10.42 -11.31 3.60
CA LEU A 254 -10.18 -12.73 3.82
C LEU A 254 -11.19 -13.61 3.07
N CYS A 255 -12.47 -13.27 3.16
CA CYS A 255 -13.52 -14.01 2.47
C CYS A 255 -13.34 -13.92 0.95
N HIS A 256 -13.05 -12.73 0.41
CA HIS A 256 -12.77 -12.57 -1.02
C HIS A 256 -11.60 -13.45 -1.46
N ASP A 257 -10.50 -13.47 -0.70
CA ASP A 257 -9.29 -14.22 -1.05
C ASP A 257 -9.51 -15.75 -0.95
N ILE A 258 -10.32 -16.21 0.01
CA ILE A 258 -10.68 -17.63 0.17
C ILE A 258 -11.67 -18.07 -0.94
N PHE A 259 -12.72 -17.28 -1.19
CA PHE A 259 -13.84 -17.68 -2.03
C PHE A 259 -13.75 -17.21 -3.48
N TYR A 260 -12.74 -16.41 -3.86
CA TYR A 260 -12.64 -15.82 -5.21
C TYR A 260 -12.64 -16.86 -6.36
N ARG A 261 -12.38 -18.14 -6.09
CA ARG A 261 -12.42 -19.24 -7.09
C ARG A 261 -13.70 -20.03 -7.08
N PHE A 262 -14.58 -19.81 -6.11
CA PHE A 262 -15.79 -20.62 -5.94
C PHE A 262 -17.03 -19.90 -6.47
N PHE A 263 -17.98 -20.68 -6.98
CA PHE A 263 -19.33 -20.17 -7.22
C PHE A 263 -19.99 -19.78 -5.88
N PRO A 264 -20.77 -18.69 -5.82
CA PRO A 264 -21.19 -17.79 -6.89
C PRO A 264 -20.25 -16.61 -7.18
N VAL A 265 -19.13 -16.47 -6.50
CA VAL A 265 -18.18 -15.36 -6.66
C VAL A 265 -17.49 -15.42 -8.03
N ASN A 266 -17.08 -16.63 -8.43
CA ASN A 266 -16.39 -16.83 -9.70
C ASN A 266 -17.12 -17.86 -10.57
N PHE A 267 -17.27 -17.52 -11.83
CA PHE A 267 -17.80 -18.38 -12.88
C PHE A 267 -17.17 -18.02 -14.22
N HIS A 268 -17.20 -18.97 -15.15
CA HIS A 268 -16.62 -18.76 -16.47
C HIS A 268 -17.51 -17.87 -17.32
N VAL A 269 -16.91 -16.86 -17.94
CA VAL A 269 -17.54 -16.01 -18.96
C VAL A 269 -16.56 -15.81 -20.11
N ASP A 270 -17.08 -15.63 -21.31
CA ASP A 270 -16.23 -15.30 -22.45
C ASP A 270 -15.47 -13.99 -22.18
N PRO A 271 -14.23 -13.85 -22.68
CA PRO A 271 -13.38 -12.68 -22.42
C PRO A 271 -13.81 -11.45 -23.23
N VAL A 272 -15.08 -11.06 -23.11
CA VAL A 272 -15.65 -9.85 -23.71
C VAL A 272 -15.80 -8.79 -22.62
N HIS A 273 -15.40 -7.54 -22.87
CA HIS A 273 -15.33 -6.48 -21.87
C HIS A 273 -16.62 -6.30 -21.04
N TRP A 274 -17.78 -6.28 -21.69
CA TRP A 274 -19.05 -6.09 -20.96
C TRP A 274 -19.40 -7.29 -20.07
N LYS A 275 -19.09 -8.54 -20.49
CA LYS A 275 -19.31 -9.73 -19.67
C LYS A 275 -18.38 -9.76 -18.45
N LEU A 276 -17.12 -9.36 -18.65
CA LEU A 276 -16.15 -9.22 -17.57
C LEU A 276 -16.55 -8.10 -16.58
N LEU A 277 -17.09 -6.99 -17.09
CA LEU A 277 -17.64 -5.92 -16.25
C LEU A 277 -18.81 -6.42 -15.41
N LEU A 278 -19.79 -7.11 -16.03
CA LEU A 278 -20.94 -7.67 -15.28
C LEU A 278 -20.49 -8.66 -14.21
N LYS A 279 -19.51 -9.51 -14.52
CA LYS A 279 -18.93 -10.43 -13.54
C LYS A 279 -18.29 -9.68 -12.37
N ALA A 280 -17.52 -8.62 -12.64
CA ALA A 280 -16.90 -7.81 -11.60
C ALA A 280 -17.94 -7.06 -10.74
N LEU A 281 -19.00 -6.54 -11.37
CA LEU A 281 -20.11 -5.92 -10.64
C LEU A 281 -20.85 -6.93 -9.76
N TRP A 282 -21.08 -8.13 -10.25
CA TRP A 282 -21.67 -9.22 -9.48
C TRP A 282 -20.85 -9.58 -8.24
N ASP A 283 -19.53 -9.68 -8.39
CA ASP A 283 -18.59 -9.92 -7.28
C ASP A 283 -18.71 -8.81 -6.22
N VAL A 284 -18.69 -7.55 -6.63
CA VAL A 284 -18.88 -6.40 -5.73
C VAL A 284 -20.22 -6.46 -4.99
N ILE A 285 -21.31 -6.81 -5.68
CA ILE A 285 -22.65 -6.91 -5.07
C ILE A 285 -22.67 -7.99 -3.99
N ILE A 286 -22.06 -9.15 -4.23
CA ILE A 286 -21.98 -10.24 -3.24
C ILE A 286 -21.28 -9.74 -1.97
N TRP A 287 -20.11 -9.10 -2.10
CA TRP A 287 -19.33 -8.64 -0.94
C TRP A 287 -20.00 -7.50 -0.19
N LEU A 288 -20.63 -6.56 -0.90
CA LEU A 288 -21.43 -5.52 -0.26
C LEU A 288 -22.67 -6.08 0.45
N SER A 289 -23.31 -7.10 -0.11
CA SER A 289 -24.44 -7.78 0.54
C SER A 289 -24.00 -8.49 1.82
N LEU A 290 -22.85 -9.18 1.80
CA LEU A 290 -22.27 -9.78 3.01
C LEU A 290 -21.94 -8.71 4.05
N ALA A 291 -21.32 -7.60 3.64
CA ALA A 291 -21.00 -6.48 4.53
C ALA A 291 -22.27 -5.89 5.17
N PHE A 292 -23.32 -5.72 4.40
CA PHE A 292 -24.63 -5.25 4.90
C PHE A 292 -25.24 -6.22 5.92
N VAL A 293 -25.20 -7.53 5.66
CA VAL A 293 -25.68 -8.55 6.61
C VAL A 293 -24.89 -8.50 7.93
N LEU A 294 -23.57 -8.40 7.86
CA LEU A 294 -22.71 -8.26 9.06
C LEU A 294 -23.04 -6.98 9.83
N TYR A 295 -23.26 -5.88 9.13
CA TYR A 295 -23.68 -4.62 9.73
C TYR A 295 -25.02 -4.74 10.45
N CYS A 296 -26.05 -5.31 9.80
CA CYS A 296 -27.36 -5.55 10.41
C CYS A 296 -27.29 -6.46 11.65
N LYS A 297 -26.40 -7.45 11.62
CA LYS A 297 -26.16 -8.35 12.77
C LYS A 297 -25.26 -7.75 13.85
N LYS A 298 -24.76 -6.51 13.66
CA LYS A 298 -23.81 -5.83 14.56
C LYS A 298 -22.53 -6.64 14.82
N ILE A 299 -22.08 -7.38 13.82
CA ILE A 299 -20.84 -8.15 13.87
C ILE A 299 -19.76 -7.26 13.26
N PHE A 300 -18.82 -6.77 14.08
CA PHE A 300 -17.70 -5.95 13.68
C PHE A 300 -16.41 -6.60 14.15
N ILE A 301 -15.56 -6.99 13.20
CA ILE A 301 -14.23 -7.54 13.49
C ILE A 301 -13.22 -6.50 13.04
N ALA A 302 -12.76 -5.70 13.99
CA ALA A 302 -11.67 -4.76 13.82
C ALA A 302 -10.38 -5.37 14.37
N LEU A 303 -9.22 -4.95 13.78
CA LEU A 303 -7.91 -5.23 14.34
C LEU A 303 -7.59 -4.25 15.47
#